data_cf1440b2efcf9a18c7b95dd86b44a9ea
#
_entry.id   cf1440b2efcf9a18c7b95dd86b44a9ea
#
_cell.length_a   1.000
_cell.length_b   1.000
_cell.length_c   1.000
_cell.angle_alpha   90.00
_cell.angle_beta   90.00
_cell.angle_gamma   90.00
#
_symmetry.space_group_name_H-M   'P 1'
#
loop_
_entity.id
_entity.type
_entity.pdbx_description
1 polymer ?
#
loop_
_entity_poly.entity_id
_entity_poly.type
_entity_poly.pdbx_seq_one_letter_code
_entity_poly.pdbx_strand_id
1 'polypeptide(L)'
;MPIRTLCILFFVVLLSSCTQTRITDHTEWGKYFEQNGIKNACFMMRDNNHESIHYYNKERCLQRFLPASTFKIFNSLAALETAVAPDDQLIIKWDGIVRSRPEWNKDMTMREAFKVSNVGYYQEIARRVGPARMQHYLDTVKYGNMKMEGKIDTFWLNNSLQISPDEQIGFVKKLYFAELPFSERTQRIVKTMMLQEQTPGYNLYYKTGTGHVGDKYIYWVVGFAERVEHVKEQEGSMNKSGERNYPYFFAENFEMPIADTTKDWFKVRIDILHDILKDYGAIPRS
;
A
#
# COMPACT_ATOMS: atom_id res chain seq x y z
N MET A 1 -64.86 -37.42 -14.23
CA MET A 1 -64.18 -36.19 -14.69
C MET A 1 -62.88 -36.02 -13.90
N PRO A 2 -61.69 -36.17 -14.46
CA PRO A 2 -60.45 -35.97 -13.72
C PRO A 2 -59.97 -34.52 -13.89
N ILE A 3 -59.69 -33.88 -12.77
CA ILE A 3 -59.10 -32.55 -12.66
C ILE A 3 -57.64 -32.64 -13.04
N ARG A 4 -57.24 -31.96 -14.14
CA ARG A 4 -55.84 -31.82 -14.56
C ARG A 4 -55.20 -30.69 -13.76
N THR A 5 -54.30 -31.02 -12.84
CA THR A 5 -53.49 -30.07 -12.11
C THR A 5 -52.38 -29.58 -13.05
N LEU A 6 -52.42 -28.30 -13.41
CA LEU A 6 -51.42 -27.63 -14.21
C LEU A 6 -50.29 -27.15 -13.29
N CYS A 7 -49.14 -27.83 -13.28
CA CYS A 7 -47.92 -27.36 -12.60
C CYS A 7 -47.25 -26.27 -13.45
N ILE A 8 -47.35 -25.02 -13.01
CA ILE A 8 -46.59 -23.90 -13.58
C ILE A 8 -45.19 -23.92 -12.96
N LEU A 9 -44.19 -24.33 -13.74
CA LEU A 9 -42.77 -24.22 -13.38
C LEU A 9 -42.35 -22.76 -13.49
N PHE A 10 -42.13 -22.08 -12.36
CA PHE A 10 -41.55 -20.76 -12.32
C PHE A 10 -40.03 -20.88 -12.53
N PHE A 11 -39.53 -20.57 -13.72
CA PHE A 11 -38.11 -20.46 -14.03
C PHE A 11 -37.59 -19.12 -13.47
N VAL A 12 -36.97 -19.13 -12.30
CA VAL A 12 -36.23 -17.97 -11.77
C VAL A 12 -34.90 -17.86 -12.51
N VAL A 13 -34.85 -16.99 -13.51
CA VAL A 13 -33.58 -16.62 -14.15
C VAL A 13 -32.84 -15.69 -13.20
N LEU A 14 -31.86 -16.25 -12.48
CA LEU A 14 -30.87 -15.47 -11.74
C LEU A 14 -29.96 -14.77 -12.76
N LEU A 15 -30.27 -13.51 -13.06
CA LEU A 15 -29.35 -12.62 -13.76
C LEU A 15 -28.18 -12.33 -12.85
N SER A 16 -27.12 -13.15 -12.94
CA SER A 16 -25.82 -12.80 -12.38
C SER A 16 -25.29 -11.59 -13.15
N SER A 17 -25.52 -10.39 -12.62
CA SER A 17 -24.85 -9.19 -13.10
C SER A 17 -23.37 -9.33 -12.76
N CYS A 18 -22.59 -9.86 -13.68
CA CYS A 18 -21.14 -9.79 -13.62
C CYS A 18 -20.75 -8.32 -13.82
N THR A 19 -20.48 -7.59 -12.74
CA THR A 19 -19.85 -6.27 -12.85
C THR A 19 -18.44 -6.48 -13.39
N GLN A 20 -18.27 -6.20 -14.68
CA GLN A 20 -16.98 -6.32 -15.32
C GLN A 20 -16.08 -5.17 -14.84
N THR A 21 -15.01 -5.48 -14.12
CA THR A 21 -14.02 -4.49 -13.69
C THR A 21 -13.50 -3.72 -14.92
N ARG A 22 -13.68 -2.41 -14.91
CA ARG A 22 -13.19 -1.54 -15.99
C ARG A 22 -11.68 -1.37 -15.86
N ILE A 23 -10.94 -1.68 -16.92
CA ILE A 23 -9.49 -1.49 -16.99
C ILE A 23 -9.19 -0.36 -17.96
N THR A 24 -8.40 0.63 -17.54
CA THR A 24 -7.99 1.77 -18.36
C THR A 24 -6.47 1.90 -18.34
N ASP A 25 -5.88 2.08 -19.52
CA ASP A 25 -4.46 2.42 -19.66
C ASP A 25 -4.32 3.94 -19.80
N HIS A 26 -3.46 4.54 -18.99
CA HIS A 26 -3.19 5.97 -18.91
C HIS A 26 -1.77 6.27 -19.40
N THR A 27 -1.53 6.13 -20.69
CA THR A 27 -0.21 6.43 -21.28
C THR A 27 0.20 7.88 -21.05
N GLU A 28 -0.75 8.80 -20.92
CA GLU A 28 -0.55 10.22 -20.62
C GLU A 28 0.07 10.50 -19.25
N TRP A 29 -0.03 9.56 -18.29
CA TRP A 29 0.66 9.68 -16.99
C TRP A 29 2.18 9.54 -17.12
N GLY A 30 2.66 8.99 -18.23
CA GLY A 30 4.09 8.91 -18.58
C GLY A 30 4.80 10.27 -18.50
N LYS A 31 4.10 11.36 -18.85
CA LYS A 31 4.64 12.73 -18.78
C LYS A 31 5.23 13.09 -17.42
N TYR A 32 4.61 12.62 -16.30
CA TYR A 32 5.08 12.91 -14.94
C TYR A 32 6.41 12.23 -14.60
N PHE A 33 6.69 11.11 -15.22
CA PHE A 33 7.97 10.41 -15.11
C PHE A 33 9.00 10.98 -16.08
N GLU A 34 8.64 11.16 -17.33
CA GLU A 34 9.52 11.63 -18.41
C GLU A 34 10.10 13.01 -18.16
N GLN A 35 9.30 13.97 -17.67
CA GLN A 35 9.77 15.32 -17.29
C GLN A 35 10.84 15.29 -16.18
N ASN A 36 10.91 14.20 -15.43
CA ASN A 36 11.93 13.95 -14.43
C ASN A 36 13.11 13.10 -14.93
N GLY A 37 13.09 12.66 -16.21
CA GLY A 37 14.12 11.82 -16.80
C GLY A 37 13.98 10.32 -16.42
N ILE A 38 12.86 9.93 -15.82
CA ILE A 38 12.58 8.56 -15.43
C ILE A 38 12.04 7.78 -16.63
N LYS A 39 12.77 6.77 -17.09
CA LYS A 39 12.41 5.97 -18.27
C LYS A 39 11.68 4.68 -17.92
N ASN A 40 12.02 4.09 -16.76
CA ASN A 40 11.50 2.80 -16.33
C ASN A 40 10.61 3.00 -15.10
N ALA A 41 9.33 3.24 -15.34
CA ALA A 41 8.35 3.52 -14.30
C ALA A 41 7.02 2.84 -14.57
N CYS A 42 6.22 2.71 -13.53
CA CYS A 42 4.80 2.42 -13.63
C CYS A 42 4.02 3.06 -12.47
N PHE A 43 2.76 3.25 -12.74
CA PHE A 43 1.77 3.63 -11.74
C PHE A 43 0.52 2.79 -11.91
N MET A 44 0.00 2.29 -10.83
CA MET A 44 -1.28 1.60 -10.80
C MET A 44 -2.18 2.24 -9.76
N MET A 45 -3.45 2.39 -10.10
CA MET A 45 -4.48 2.82 -9.17
C MET A 45 -5.73 1.96 -9.32
N ARG A 46 -6.35 1.65 -8.19
CA ARG A 46 -7.67 1.04 -8.12
C ARG A 46 -8.64 2.03 -7.51
N ASP A 47 -9.58 2.50 -8.32
CA ASP A 47 -10.75 3.24 -7.85
C ASP A 47 -11.79 2.26 -7.33
N ASN A 48 -11.92 2.19 -6.02
CA ASN A 48 -12.85 1.26 -5.39
C ASN A 48 -14.32 1.73 -5.50
N ASN A 49 -14.53 3.00 -5.84
CA ASN A 49 -15.86 3.61 -5.91
C ASN A 49 -16.55 3.31 -7.23
N HIS A 50 -15.75 3.10 -8.29
CA HIS A 50 -16.24 2.79 -9.64
C HIS A 50 -15.79 1.38 -10.11
N GLU A 51 -15.26 0.56 -9.22
CA GLU A 51 -14.73 -0.79 -9.51
C GLU A 51 -13.80 -0.80 -10.73
N SER A 52 -12.93 0.21 -10.84
CA SER A 52 -12.04 0.37 -11.98
C SER A 52 -10.56 0.31 -11.60
N ILE A 53 -9.76 -0.14 -12.56
CA ILE A 53 -8.30 -0.27 -12.44
C ILE A 53 -7.65 0.57 -13.54
N HIS A 54 -6.69 1.37 -13.14
CA HIS A 54 -6.00 2.33 -13.97
C HIS A 54 -4.51 2.03 -13.95
N TYR A 55 -3.88 1.93 -15.13
CA TYR A 55 -2.46 1.64 -15.28
C TYR A 55 -1.76 2.72 -16.09
N TYR A 56 -0.55 3.02 -15.71
CA TYR A 56 0.52 3.47 -16.58
C TYR A 56 1.59 2.39 -16.60
N ASN A 57 1.93 1.85 -17.78
CA ASN A 57 2.85 0.74 -17.97
C ASN A 57 2.40 -0.53 -17.21
N LYS A 58 1.30 -1.11 -17.65
CA LYS A 58 0.68 -2.30 -17.04
C LYS A 58 1.66 -3.46 -16.93
N GLU A 59 2.52 -3.66 -17.94
CA GLU A 59 3.49 -4.75 -17.95
C GLU A 59 4.41 -4.66 -16.72
N ARG A 60 4.97 -3.47 -16.45
CA ARG A 60 5.81 -3.25 -15.26
C ARG A 60 5.01 -3.36 -13.96
N CYS A 61 3.74 -2.97 -13.95
CA CYS A 61 2.88 -3.12 -12.77
C CYS A 61 2.69 -4.57 -12.34
N LEU A 62 2.86 -5.52 -13.25
CA LEU A 62 2.75 -6.97 -12.98
C LEU A 62 4.11 -7.62 -12.67
N GLN A 63 5.21 -6.92 -12.87
CA GLN A 63 6.55 -7.40 -12.52
C GLN A 63 6.80 -7.26 -11.01
N ARG A 64 7.53 -8.22 -10.45
CA ARG A 64 7.91 -8.22 -9.04
C ARG A 64 9.27 -7.58 -8.83
N PHE A 65 9.37 -6.77 -7.78
CA PHE A 65 10.58 -6.09 -7.33
C PHE A 65 10.75 -6.27 -5.83
N LEU A 66 11.98 -6.07 -5.31
CA LEU A 66 12.17 -6.06 -3.86
C LEU A 66 11.26 -4.99 -3.22
N PRO A 67 10.56 -5.30 -2.12
CA PRO A 67 9.66 -4.34 -1.48
C PRO A 67 10.39 -3.21 -0.75
N ALA A 68 11.65 -3.43 -0.36
CA ALA A 68 12.40 -2.50 0.45
C ALA A 68 11.59 -2.03 1.68
N SER A 69 11.55 -0.71 1.95
CA SER A 69 10.86 -0.19 3.13
C SER A 69 9.33 -0.23 3.06
N THR A 70 8.69 -0.60 1.94
CA THR A 70 7.25 -0.85 1.93
C THR A 70 6.90 -2.09 2.75
N PHE A 71 7.83 -3.04 2.90
CA PHE A 71 7.70 -4.21 3.75
C PHE A 71 7.46 -3.87 5.24
N LYS A 72 7.77 -2.65 5.67
CA LYS A 72 7.49 -2.20 7.04
C LYS A 72 6.00 -2.24 7.39
N ILE A 73 5.10 -2.13 6.41
CA ILE A 73 3.65 -2.34 6.61
C ILE A 73 3.43 -3.77 7.13
N PHE A 74 3.93 -4.76 6.39
CA PHE A 74 3.81 -6.17 6.75
C PHE A 74 4.54 -6.50 8.06
N ASN A 75 5.75 -6.01 8.24
CA ASN A 75 6.56 -6.26 9.44
C ASN A 75 5.88 -5.71 10.70
N SER A 76 5.21 -4.55 10.61
CA SER A 76 4.41 -3.98 11.70
C SER A 76 3.20 -4.86 12.03
N LEU A 77 2.49 -5.36 11.01
CA LEU A 77 1.37 -6.29 11.20
C LEU A 77 1.82 -7.55 11.94
N ALA A 78 2.90 -8.18 11.48
CA ALA A 78 3.45 -9.37 12.12
C ALA A 78 3.90 -9.11 13.56
N ALA A 79 4.54 -7.98 13.83
CA ALA A 79 5.01 -7.63 15.18
C ALA A 79 3.85 -7.41 16.17
N LEU A 80 2.82 -6.70 15.75
CA LEU A 80 1.64 -6.42 16.57
C LEU A 80 0.83 -7.70 16.81
N GLU A 81 0.61 -8.52 15.79
CA GLU A 81 -0.17 -9.75 15.90
C GLU A 81 0.51 -10.81 16.78
N THR A 82 1.82 -10.87 16.74
CA THR A 82 2.61 -11.79 17.57
C THR A 82 2.91 -11.27 18.98
N ALA A 83 2.35 -10.12 19.35
CA ALA A 83 2.59 -9.41 20.59
C ALA A 83 4.08 -9.08 20.88
N VAL A 84 4.94 -9.11 19.84
CA VAL A 84 6.31 -8.59 19.91
C VAL A 84 6.28 -7.08 20.16
N ALA A 85 5.30 -6.40 19.56
CA ALA A 85 4.95 -5.05 19.90
C ALA A 85 3.50 -5.04 20.43
N PRO A 86 3.25 -4.59 21.67
CA PRO A 86 1.89 -4.50 22.23
C PRO A 86 1.07 -3.43 21.51
N ASP A 87 1.74 -2.39 21.00
CA ASP A 87 1.19 -1.29 20.21
C ASP A 87 2.30 -0.59 19.42
N ASP A 88 1.97 0.52 18.76
CA ASP A 88 2.92 1.32 17.98
C ASP A 88 3.78 2.28 18.83
N GLN A 89 3.63 2.23 20.16
CA GLN A 89 4.47 2.98 21.10
C GLN A 89 5.64 2.15 21.65
N LEU A 90 5.82 0.89 21.21
CA LEU A 90 6.98 0.09 21.62
C LEU A 90 8.26 0.84 21.30
N ILE A 91 9.03 1.16 22.35
CA ILE A 91 10.35 1.78 22.21
C ILE A 91 11.41 0.69 22.02
N ILE A 92 12.20 0.81 20.96
CA ILE A 92 13.46 0.08 20.80
C ILE A 92 14.59 1.08 21.00
N LYS A 93 15.50 0.73 21.92
CA LYS A 93 16.69 1.54 22.17
C LYS A 93 17.63 1.49 20.97
N TRP A 94 18.25 2.63 20.70
CA TRP A 94 19.28 2.73 19.69
C TRP A 94 20.46 1.81 20.04
N ASP A 95 20.98 1.11 19.05
CA ASP A 95 22.07 0.13 19.19
C ASP A 95 23.47 0.77 19.28
N GLY A 96 23.55 2.12 19.30
CA GLY A 96 24.81 2.86 19.35
C GLY A 96 25.51 2.97 18.00
N ILE A 97 25.02 2.33 16.94
CA ILE A 97 25.61 2.38 15.60
C ILE A 97 25.18 3.66 14.90
N VAL A 98 26.13 4.54 14.61
CA VAL A 98 25.87 5.79 13.87
C VAL A 98 25.61 5.46 12.40
N ARG A 99 24.44 5.81 11.93
CA ARG A 99 23.99 5.67 10.54
C ARG A 99 24.00 7.02 9.84
N SER A 100 24.05 7.02 8.50
CA SER A 100 24.10 8.24 7.67
C SER A 100 22.88 9.14 7.80
N ARG A 101 21.73 8.61 8.27
CA ARG A 101 20.53 9.38 8.56
C ARG A 101 20.49 9.72 10.06
N PRO A 102 20.74 10.98 10.45
CA PRO A 102 20.85 11.36 11.87
C PRO A 102 19.59 11.05 12.68
N GLU A 103 18.41 11.16 12.04
CA GLU A 103 17.12 10.86 12.66
C GLU A 103 16.95 9.39 13.10
N TRP A 104 17.83 8.48 12.63
CA TRP A 104 17.82 7.06 13.02
C TRP A 104 18.66 6.76 14.26
N ASN A 105 19.51 7.70 14.70
CA ASN A 105 20.52 7.51 15.73
C ASN A 105 19.98 7.91 17.12
N LYS A 106 18.84 7.38 17.50
CA LYS A 106 18.18 7.59 18.81
C LYS A 106 17.19 6.48 19.12
N ASP A 107 16.79 6.39 20.38
CA ASP A 107 15.65 5.59 20.80
C ASP A 107 14.39 6.09 20.10
N MET A 108 13.51 5.18 19.66
CA MET A 108 12.25 5.58 19.05
C MET A 108 11.15 4.54 19.18
N THR A 109 9.92 5.02 19.08
CA THR A 109 8.72 4.18 19.01
C THR A 109 8.59 3.54 17.61
N MET A 110 7.72 2.52 17.49
CA MET A 110 7.40 1.91 16.18
C MET A 110 6.80 2.95 15.23
N ARG A 111 5.93 3.84 15.71
CA ARG A 111 5.33 4.92 14.92
C ARG A 111 6.37 5.86 14.36
N GLU A 112 7.31 6.31 15.18
CA GLU A 112 8.42 7.18 14.74
C GLU A 112 9.31 6.45 13.73
N ALA A 113 9.70 5.20 14.02
CA ALA A 113 10.53 4.38 13.15
C ALA A 113 9.88 4.11 11.79
N PHE A 114 8.54 3.92 11.77
CA PHE A 114 7.77 3.78 10.54
C PHE A 114 7.82 5.07 9.71
N LYS A 115 7.57 6.21 10.35
CA LYS A 115 7.55 7.54 9.72
C LYS A 115 8.88 7.89 9.07
N VAL A 116 9.99 7.75 9.82
CA VAL A 116 11.34 8.04 9.28
C VAL A 116 11.95 6.87 8.53
N SER A 117 11.21 5.77 8.42
CA SER A 117 11.64 4.55 7.71
C SER A 117 12.93 3.92 8.26
N ASN A 118 13.14 3.92 9.60
CA ASN A 118 14.33 3.38 10.24
C ASN A 118 14.52 1.89 9.93
N VAL A 119 15.64 1.56 9.32
CA VAL A 119 15.98 0.17 8.97
C VAL A 119 16.38 -0.62 10.21
N GLY A 120 17.23 -0.09 11.07
CA GLY A 120 17.72 -0.79 12.27
C GLY A 120 16.60 -1.19 13.23
N TYR A 121 15.63 -0.30 13.46
CA TYR A 121 14.43 -0.60 14.24
C TYR A 121 13.69 -1.83 13.69
N TYR A 122 13.40 -1.84 12.39
CA TYR A 122 12.64 -2.92 11.74
C TYR A 122 13.43 -4.21 11.56
N GLN A 123 14.76 -4.14 11.53
CA GLN A 123 15.61 -5.32 11.63
C GLN A 123 15.48 -5.98 13.00
N GLU A 124 15.48 -5.19 14.08
CA GLU A 124 15.25 -5.71 15.43
C GLU A 124 13.85 -6.29 15.59
N ILE A 125 12.82 -5.62 15.07
CA ILE A 125 11.45 -6.16 15.03
C ILE A 125 11.42 -7.53 14.34
N ALA A 126 12.02 -7.65 13.17
CA ALA A 126 12.04 -8.92 12.44
C ALA A 126 12.75 -10.05 13.22
N ARG A 127 13.86 -9.72 13.89
CA ARG A 127 14.55 -10.70 14.79
C ARG A 127 13.65 -11.15 15.93
N ARG A 128 12.90 -10.24 16.57
CA ARG A 128 11.96 -10.57 17.67
C ARG A 128 10.76 -11.36 17.19
N VAL A 129 10.21 -11.07 16.03
CA VAL A 129 9.15 -11.89 15.39
C VAL A 129 9.68 -13.29 15.13
N GLY A 130 10.89 -13.42 14.62
CA GLY A 130 11.55 -14.68 14.33
C GLY A 130 11.10 -15.33 13.01
N PRO A 131 11.94 -16.24 12.46
CA PRO A 131 11.73 -16.75 11.10
C PRO A 131 10.46 -17.56 10.94
N ALA A 132 10.12 -18.42 11.90
CA ALA A 132 8.95 -19.30 11.77
C ALA A 132 7.62 -18.49 11.70
N ARG A 133 7.44 -17.50 12.59
CA ARG A 133 6.24 -16.66 12.58
C ARG A 133 6.20 -15.72 11.37
N MET A 134 7.36 -15.18 10.97
CA MET A 134 7.45 -14.33 9.78
C MET A 134 7.05 -15.10 8.52
N GLN A 135 7.60 -16.33 8.33
CA GLN A 135 7.24 -17.17 7.19
C GLN A 135 5.76 -17.56 7.21
N HIS A 136 5.24 -17.96 8.37
CA HIS A 136 3.82 -18.27 8.53
C HIS A 136 2.91 -17.16 8.01
N TYR A 137 3.19 -15.89 8.36
CA TYR A 137 2.38 -14.77 7.88
C TYR A 137 2.63 -14.44 6.40
N LEU A 138 3.86 -14.57 5.89
CA LEU A 138 4.13 -14.42 4.46
C LEU A 138 3.27 -15.39 3.63
N ASP A 139 3.21 -16.65 4.05
CA ASP A 139 2.44 -17.70 3.37
C ASP A 139 0.93 -17.47 3.50
N THR A 140 0.45 -17.11 4.69
CA THR A 140 -0.97 -16.92 4.96
C THR A 140 -1.53 -15.71 4.20
N VAL A 141 -0.78 -14.61 4.16
CA VAL A 141 -1.12 -13.38 3.42
C VAL A 141 -0.92 -13.57 1.91
N LYS A 142 -0.08 -14.53 1.50
CA LYS A 142 0.44 -14.69 0.14
C LYS A 142 1.16 -13.42 -0.34
N TYR A 143 2.08 -12.91 0.49
CA TYR A 143 2.78 -11.67 0.20
C TYR A 143 3.84 -11.86 -0.88
N GLY A 144 3.59 -11.38 -2.08
CA GLY A 144 4.47 -11.49 -3.24
C GLY A 144 4.89 -12.94 -3.55
N ASN A 145 6.19 -13.18 -3.66
CA ASN A 145 6.73 -14.52 -3.88
C ASN A 145 6.91 -15.36 -2.59
N MET A 146 6.61 -14.78 -1.42
CA MET A 146 6.71 -15.42 -0.09
C MET A 146 8.11 -15.91 0.29
N LYS A 147 9.16 -15.57 -0.46
CA LYS A 147 10.52 -16.05 -0.24
C LYS A 147 11.23 -15.26 0.85
N MET A 148 11.75 -15.99 1.85
CA MET A 148 12.56 -15.45 2.92
C MET A 148 13.92 -16.15 2.92
N GLU A 149 14.82 -15.74 2.01
CA GLU A 149 16.16 -16.33 1.90
C GLU A 149 17.20 -15.41 2.55
N GLY A 150 18.16 -16.02 3.23
CA GLY A 150 19.22 -15.30 3.95
C GLY A 150 18.84 -14.96 5.39
N LYS A 151 19.26 -13.79 5.87
CA LYS A 151 19.03 -13.38 7.25
C LYS A 151 17.62 -12.82 7.42
N ILE A 152 16.97 -13.18 8.55
CA ILE A 152 15.63 -12.72 8.91
C ILE A 152 15.46 -11.19 8.92
N ASP A 153 16.55 -10.47 9.11
CA ASP A 153 16.56 -9.01 9.21
C ASP A 153 16.97 -8.27 7.92
N THR A 154 17.14 -9.02 6.80
CA THR A 154 17.54 -8.42 5.50
C THR A 154 16.82 -8.97 4.28
N PHE A 155 16.01 -10.03 4.39
CA PHE A 155 15.43 -10.72 3.22
C PHE A 155 14.53 -9.83 2.34
N TRP A 156 13.96 -8.76 2.87
CA TRP A 156 13.20 -7.76 2.09
C TRP A 156 14.07 -6.67 1.45
N LEU A 157 15.39 -6.73 1.68
CA LEU A 157 16.40 -5.81 1.15
C LEU A 157 17.39 -6.48 0.18
N ASN A 158 17.49 -7.82 0.20
CA ASN A 158 18.44 -8.60 -0.58
C ASN A 158 17.86 -9.17 -1.88
N ASN A 159 16.66 -8.72 -2.28
CA ASN A 159 15.95 -9.15 -3.48
C ASN A 159 15.43 -10.61 -3.47
N SER A 160 15.45 -11.34 -2.35
CA SER A 160 14.82 -12.66 -2.28
C SER A 160 13.31 -12.55 -2.19
N LEU A 161 12.80 -11.69 -1.31
CA LEU A 161 11.41 -11.32 -1.29
C LEU A 161 11.11 -10.30 -2.38
N GLN A 162 10.11 -10.60 -3.19
CA GLN A 162 9.68 -9.73 -4.28
C GLN A 162 8.15 -9.65 -4.34
N ILE A 163 7.65 -8.48 -4.72
CA ILE A 163 6.21 -8.20 -4.86
C ILE A 163 5.98 -7.23 -6.02
N SER A 164 4.86 -7.37 -6.73
CA SER A 164 4.50 -6.44 -7.81
C SER A 164 3.67 -5.25 -7.30
N PRO A 165 3.59 -4.15 -8.04
CA PRO A 165 2.65 -3.06 -7.76
C PRO A 165 1.20 -3.53 -7.64
N ASP A 166 0.76 -4.44 -8.49
CA ASP A 166 -0.59 -5.04 -8.43
C ASP A 166 -0.82 -5.80 -7.12
N GLU A 167 0.13 -6.65 -6.70
CA GLU A 167 0.06 -7.37 -5.43
C GLU A 167 0.10 -6.43 -4.22
N GLN A 168 0.88 -5.34 -4.29
CA GLN A 168 0.93 -4.31 -3.25
C GLN A 168 -0.43 -3.63 -3.06
N ILE A 169 -1.09 -3.26 -4.16
CA ILE A 169 -2.43 -2.66 -4.10
C ILE A 169 -3.44 -3.65 -3.49
N GLY A 170 -3.39 -4.91 -3.91
CA GLY A 170 -4.23 -5.96 -3.32
C GLY A 170 -4.04 -6.11 -1.81
N PHE A 171 -2.78 -6.09 -1.36
CA PHE A 171 -2.42 -6.15 0.05
C PHE A 171 -2.92 -4.92 0.84
N VAL A 172 -2.68 -3.70 0.33
CA VAL A 172 -3.09 -2.47 1.00
C VAL A 172 -4.61 -2.30 1.00
N LYS A 173 -5.31 -2.73 -0.06
CA LYS A 173 -6.77 -2.77 -0.10
C LYS A 173 -7.34 -3.69 0.99
N LYS A 174 -6.81 -4.89 1.15
CA LYS A 174 -7.21 -5.81 2.22
C LYS A 174 -6.92 -5.22 3.61
N LEU A 175 -5.78 -4.54 3.79
CA LEU A 175 -5.48 -3.82 5.03
C LEU A 175 -6.52 -2.74 5.32
N TYR A 176 -6.91 -1.98 4.31
CA TYR A 176 -7.90 -0.91 4.45
C TYR A 176 -9.24 -1.41 4.98
N PHE A 177 -9.73 -2.52 4.42
CA PHE A 177 -11.02 -3.13 4.79
C PHE A 177 -10.93 -4.14 5.93
N ALA A 178 -9.78 -4.27 6.59
CA ALA A 178 -9.51 -5.25 7.65
C ALA A 178 -9.73 -6.71 7.22
N GLU A 179 -9.43 -7.02 5.96
CA GLU A 179 -9.60 -8.36 5.35
C GLU A 179 -8.33 -9.22 5.36
N LEU A 180 -7.22 -8.71 5.91
CA LEU A 180 -6.01 -9.51 6.10
C LEU A 180 -6.19 -10.48 7.29
N PRO A 181 -5.46 -11.60 7.32
CA PRO A 181 -5.53 -12.58 8.40
C PRO A 181 -4.77 -12.10 9.67
N PHE A 182 -5.11 -10.92 10.12
CA PHE A 182 -4.64 -10.27 11.35
C PHE A 182 -5.86 -9.69 12.09
N SER A 183 -5.75 -9.48 13.39
CA SER A 183 -6.82 -8.86 14.17
C SER A 183 -7.17 -7.46 13.62
N GLU A 184 -8.43 -7.05 13.74
CA GLU A 184 -8.86 -5.70 13.34
C GLU A 184 -8.05 -4.61 14.07
N ARG A 185 -7.71 -4.85 15.35
CA ARG A 185 -6.87 -3.94 16.15
C ARG A 185 -5.51 -3.75 15.50
N THR A 186 -4.84 -4.84 15.12
CA THR A 186 -3.54 -4.81 14.43
C THR A 186 -3.62 -4.02 13.14
N GLN A 187 -4.60 -4.33 12.30
CA GLN A 187 -4.79 -3.67 11.00
C GLN A 187 -5.09 -2.17 11.15
N ARG A 188 -5.94 -1.79 12.12
CA ARG A 188 -6.25 -0.39 12.41
C ARG A 188 -5.03 0.40 12.86
N ILE A 189 -4.18 -0.16 13.74
CA ILE A 189 -2.95 0.51 14.19
C ILE A 189 -2.03 0.78 12.99
N VAL A 190 -1.77 -0.24 12.15
CA VAL A 190 -0.88 -0.08 11.00
C VAL A 190 -1.45 0.89 9.97
N LYS A 191 -2.77 0.81 9.67
CA LYS A 191 -3.44 1.80 8.83
C LYS A 191 -3.19 3.23 9.34
N THR A 192 -3.35 3.46 10.65
CA THR A 192 -3.13 4.80 11.24
C THR A 192 -1.67 5.26 11.15
N MET A 193 -0.71 4.33 11.26
CA MET A 193 0.72 4.66 11.08
C MET A 193 1.07 5.10 9.65
N MET A 194 0.27 4.72 8.64
CA MET A 194 0.48 5.09 7.25
C MET A 194 0.05 6.52 6.93
N LEU A 195 -0.70 7.20 7.79
CA LEU A 195 -1.18 8.58 7.56
C LEU A 195 -0.01 9.54 7.38
N GLN A 196 0.01 10.24 6.25
CA GLN A 196 1.01 11.25 5.90
C GLN A 196 0.41 12.65 5.81
N GLU A 197 -0.80 12.76 5.25
CA GLU A 197 -1.47 14.03 5.05
C GLU A 197 -2.95 13.92 5.46
N GLN A 198 -3.43 14.95 6.12
CA GLN A 198 -4.84 15.08 6.49
C GLN A 198 -5.30 16.51 6.19
N THR A 199 -6.29 16.63 5.35
CA THR A 199 -6.90 17.91 4.95
C THR A 199 -8.43 17.79 5.01
N PRO A 200 -9.18 18.91 4.93
CA PRO A 200 -10.64 18.84 4.87
C PRO A 200 -11.19 18.06 3.65
N GLY A 201 -10.41 17.96 2.55
CA GLY A 201 -10.86 17.33 1.31
C GLY A 201 -10.31 15.93 1.07
N TYR A 202 -9.25 15.53 1.75
CA TYR A 202 -8.67 14.21 1.61
C TYR A 202 -7.73 13.83 2.76
N ASN A 203 -7.56 12.53 2.94
CA ASN A 203 -6.50 11.93 3.74
C ASN A 203 -5.59 11.09 2.82
N LEU A 204 -4.28 11.19 3.00
CA LEU A 204 -3.31 10.44 2.21
C LEU A 204 -2.47 9.53 3.12
N TYR A 205 -2.51 8.24 2.83
CA TYR A 205 -1.84 7.19 3.59
C TYR A 205 -0.87 6.45 2.69
N TYR A 206 0.41 6.44 3.03
CA TYR A 206 1.37 5.66 2.24
C TYR A 206 2.60 5.26 3.03
N LYS A 207 3.32 4.31 2.44
CA LYS A 207 4.68 3.96 2.82
C LYS A 207 5.58 4.01 1.59
N THR A 208 6.72 4.66 1.74
CA THR A 208 7.76 4.72 0.73
C THR A 208 8.75 3.58 0.88
N GLY A 209 9.34 3.14 -0.23
CA GLY A 209 10.43 2.18 -0.27
C GLY A 209 11.58 2.67 -1.15
N THR A 210 12.82 2.36 -0.75
CA THR A 210 14.00 2.52 -1.59
C THR A 210 14.94 1.36 -1.28
N GLY A 211 15.28 0.61 -2.30
CA GLY A 211 16.26 -0.47 -2.26
C GLY A 211 17.07 -0.47 -3.54
N HIS A 212 18.10 -1.28 -3.64
CA HIS A 212 18.92 -1.34 -4.84
C HIS A 212 19.02 -2.77 -5.39
N VAL A 213 19.13 -2.87 -6.70
CA VAL A 213 19.43 -4.12 -7.42
C VAL A 213 20.46 -3.78 -8.49
N GLY A 214 21.64 -4.40 -8.39
CA GLY A 214 22.76 -4.05 -9.26
C GLY A 214 23.17 -2.58 -9.08
N ASP A 215 23.21 -1.84 -10.19
CA ASP A 215 23.57 -0.42 -10.28
C ASP A 215 22.40 0.54 -10.20
N LYS A 216 21.18 0.05 -9.84
CA LYS A 216 19.96 0.84 -9.80
C LYS A 216 19.31 0.86 -8.44
N TYR A 217 18.74 2.01 -8.07
CA TYR A 217 17.75 2.12 -7.02
C TYR A 217 16.35 1.82 -7.57
N ILE A 218 15.58 1.07 -6.78
CA ILE A 218 14.13 0.85 -6.97
C ILE A 218 13.40 1.74 -5.98
N TYR A 219 12.54 2.61 -6.48
CA TYR A 219 11.71 3.52 -5.69
C TYR A 219 10.27 3.07 -5.66
N TRP A 220 9.63 3.24 -4.51
CA TRP A 220 8.25 2.89 -4.26
C TRP A 220 7.49 3.99 -3.53
N VAL A 221 6.21 4.13 -3.88
CA VAL A 221 5.17 4.68 -3.01
C VAL A 221 3.97 3.75 -3.09
N VAL A 222 3.49 3.25 -1.95
CA VAL A 222 2.36 2.32 -1.88
C VAL A 222 1.39 2.78 -0.81
N GLY A 223 0.11 2.89 -1.14
CA GLY A 223 -0.85 3.39 -0.19
C GLY A 223 -2.26 3.57 -0.74
N PHE A 224 -2.97 4.49 -0.13
CA PHE A 224 -4.31 4.88 -0.55
C PHE A 224 -4.58 6.35 -0.21
N ALA A 225 -5.44 6.97 -1.03
CA ALA A 225 -6.04 8.27 -0.74
C ALA A 225 -7.52 8.04 -0.36
N GLU A 226 -8.00 8.75 0.64
CA GLU A 226 -9.43 8.88 0.94
C GLU A 226 -9.87 10.28 0.54
N ARG A 227 -10.67 10.43 -0.53
CA ARG A 227 -11.35 11.69 -0.78
C ARG A 227 -12.49 11.81 0.22
N VAL A 228 -12.55 12.94 0.93
CA VAL A 228 -13.53 13.21 1.97
C VAL A 228 -14.62 14.13 1.40
N GLU A 229 -15.88 13.69 1.45
CA GLU A 229 -17.03 14.50 1.11
C GLU A 229 -17.91 14.71 2.34
N HIS A 230 -18.19 15.96 2.65
CA HIS A 230 -19.11 16.33 3.71
C HIS A 230 -20.57 16.27 3.18
N VAL A 231 -21.32 15.29 3.63
CA VAL A 231 -22.72 15.13 3.25
C VAL A 231 -23.58 15.98 4.19
N LYS A 232 -24.28 16.99 3.64
CA LYS A 232 -25.28 17.75 4.40
C LYS A 232 -26.54 16.92 4.58
N GLU A 233 -27.19 17.06 5.74
CA GLU A 233 -28.48 16.47 5.99
C GLU A 233 -29.51 17.07 4.99
N GLN A 234 -30.16 16.21 4.21
CA GLN A 234 -31.28 16.62 3.40
C GLN A 234 -32.56 16.46 4.22
N GLU A 235 -33.35 17.52 4.33
CA GLU A 235 -34.65 17.52 5.02
C GLU A 235 -35.54 16.41 4.44
N GLY A 236 -35.99 15.47 5.29
CA GLY A 236 -36.77 14.30 4.86
C GLY A 236 -35.98 13.06 4.44
N SER A 237 -34.64 13.09 4.47
CA SER A 237 -33.79 11.93 4.19
C SER A 237 -33.39 11.22 5.48
N MET A 238 -33.35 9.87 5.45
CA MET A 238 -32.74 9.08 6.54
C MET A 238 -31.21 9.19 6.60
N ASN A 239 -30.56 9.92 5.66
CA ASN A 239 -29.13 10.15 5.64
C ASN A 239 -28.77 11.25 6.65
N LYS A 240 -28.11 10.85 7.74
CA LYS A 240 -27.54 11.78 8.71
C LYS A 240 -26.38 12.56 8.07
N SER A 241 -26.18 13.82 8.49
CA SER A 241 -24.97 14.58 8.18
C SER A 241 -23.74 13.76 8.60
N GLY A 242 -22.71 13.70 7.76
CA GLY A 242 -21.52 12.91 8.03
C GLY A 242 -20.45 13.06 6.95
N GLU A 243 -19.34 12.40 7.17
CA GLU A 243 -18.27 12.29 6.18
C GLU A 243 -18.41 10.98 5.42
N ARG A 244 -18.23 11.05 4.10
CA ARG A 244 -18.04 9.87 3.24
C ARG A 244 -16.63 9.85 2.72
N ASN A 245 -15.97 8.70 2.89
CA ASN A 245 -14.62 8.46 2.41
C ASN A 245 -14.67 7.61 1.14
N TYR A 246 -14.03 8.11 0.09
CA TYR A 246 -13.90 7.44 -1.20
C TYR A 246 -12.46 6.97 -1.37
N PRO A 247 -12.17 5.67 -1.18
CA PRO A 247 -10.80 5.17 -1.22
C PRO A 247 -10.31 4.90 -2.65
N TYR A 248 -9.07 5.32 -2.90
CA TYR A 248 -8.28 5.07 -4.10
C TYR A 248 -6.96 4.43 -3.69
N PHE A 249 -6.73 3.18 -4.08
CA PHE A 249 -5.51 2.45 -3.75
C PHE A 249 -4.49 2.63 -4.86
N PHE A 250 -3.21 2.86 -4.52
CA PHE A 250 -2.18 3.11 -5.51
C PHE A 250 -0.85 2.45 -5.19
N ALA A 251 -0.08 2.18 -6.24
CA ALA A 251 1.32 1.82 -6.17
C ALA A 251 2.09 2.47 -7.31
N GLU A 252 3.15 3.17 -6.96
CA GLU A 252 4.15 3.76 -7.83
C GLU A 252 5.45 2.99 -7.70
N ASN A 253 6.06 2.65 -8.84
CA ASN A 253 7.37 2.02 -8.87
C ASN A 253 8.18 2.56 -10.04
N PHE A 254 9.43 2.97 -9.78
CA PHE A 254 10.38 3.32 -10.81
C PHE A 254 11.81 2.99 -10.40
N GLU A 255 12.73 3.05 -11.37
CA GLU A 255 14.15 2.81 -11.15
C GLU A 255 15.00 3.96 -11.68
N MET A 256 16.10 4.23 -10.97
CA MET A 256 17.12 5.20 -11.37
C MET A 256 18.51 4.65 -11.11
N PRO A 257 19.52 4.99 -11.91
CA PRO A 257 20.91 4.65 -11.61
C PRO A 257 21.33 5.17 -10.24
N ILE A 258 22.09 4.39 -9.48
CA ILE A 258 22.63 4.81 -8.16
C ILE A 258 23.47 6.07 -8.27
N ALA A 259 24.19 6.22 -9.39
CA ALA A 259 25.03 7.39 -9.66
C ALA A 259 24.24 8.67 -9.97
N ASP A 260 22.92 8.56 -10.20
CA ASP A 260 22.10 9.73 -10.49
C ASP A 260 21.70 10.45 -9.21
N THR A 261 22.43 11.53 -8.92
CA THR A 261 22.18 12.43 -7.80
C THR A 261 21.67 13.81 -8.24
N THR A 262 21.18 13.91 -9.48
CA THR A 262 20.76 15.19 -10.08
C THR A 262 19.52 15.78 -9.43
N LYS A 263 18.71 14.94 -8.79
CA LYS A 263 17.46 15.33 -8.11
C LYS A 263 17.33 14.63 -6.75
N ASP A 264 16.48 15.20 -5.90
CA ASP A 264 15.99 14.50 -4.70
C ASP A 264 14.89 13.50 -5.11
N TRP A 265 15.29 12.28 -5.43
CA TRP A 265 14.38 11.19 -5.83
C TRP A 265 13.37 10.81 -4.73
N PHE A 266 13.67 11.14 -3.47
CA PHE A 266 12.74 10.94 -2.36
C PHE A 266 11.58 11.94 -2.43
N LYS A 267 11.83 13.16 -2.89
CA LYS A 267 10.81 14.17 -3.12
C LYS A 267 10.07 13.92 -4.44
N VAL A 268 10.81 13.66 -5.52
CA VAL A 268 10.25 13.47 -6.88
C VAL A 268 9.13 12.43 -6.90
N ARG A 269 9.27 11.27 -6.25
CA ARG A 269 8.22 10.25 -6.20
C ARG A 269 6.93 10.75 -5.54
N ILE A 270 7.03 11.65 -4.54
CA ILE A 270 5.86 12.20 -3.86
C ILE A 270 5.19 13.26 -4.72
N ASP A 271 5.99 14.08 -5.42
CA ASP A 271 5.46 15.08 -6.38
C ASP A 271 4.70 14.34 -7.51
N ILE A 272 5.24 13.28 -8.09
CA ILE A 272 4.58 12.46 -9.12
C ILE A 272 3.27 11.84 -8.59
N LEU A 273 3.29 11.28 -7.39
CA LEU A 273 2.09 10.74 -6.74
C LEU A 273 0.98 11.80 -6.68
N HIS A 274 1.30 13.01 -6.17
CA HIS A 274 0.33 14.10 -6.07
C HIS A 274 -0.20 14.52 -7.44
N ASP A 275 0.68 14.65 -8.43
CA ASP A 275 0.30 15.07 -9.78
C ASP A 275 -0.68 14.08 -10.41
N ILE A 276 -0.41 12.77 -10.31
CA ILE A 276 -1.31 11.74 -10.85
C ILE A 276 -2.63 11.69 -10.07
N LEU A 277 -2.60 11.75 -8.74
CA LEU A 277 -3.83 11.71 -7.93
C LEU A 277 -4.72 12.93 -8.19
N LYS A 278 -4.13 14.12 -8.38
CA LYS A 278 -4.83 15.35 -8.77
C LYS A 278 -5.37 15.29 -10.20
N ASP A 279 -4.59 14.77 -11.13
CA ASP A 279 -4.98 14.62 -12.54
C ASP A 279 -6.20 13.72 -12.68
N TYR A 280 -6.21 12.61 -11.95
CA TYR A 280 -7.35 11.68 -11.90
C TYR A 280 -8.55 12.25 -11.11
N GLY A 281 -8.33 13.14 -10.15
CA GLY A 281 -9.37 13.65 -9.24
C GLY A 281 -9.57 12.80 -7.98
N ALA A 282 -8.60 11.94 -7.63
CA ALA A 282 -8.60 11.19 -6.37
C ALA A 282 -8.36 12.11 -5.16
N ILE A 283 -7.64 13.21 -5.38
CA ILE A 283 -7.50 14.33 -4.44
C ILE A 283 -7.81 15.66 -5.13
N PRO A 284 -8.24 16.70 -4.41
CA PRO A 284 -8.58 17.99 -5.00
C PRO A 284 -7.37 18.63 -5.71
N ARG A 285 -7.63 19.29 -6.84
CA ARG A 285 -6.67 20.24 -7.42
C ARG A 285 -6.65 21.47 -6.53
N SER A 286 -5.50 21.78 -5.93
CA SER A 286 -5.31 23.00 -5.12
C SER A 286 -5.43 24.26 -5.96
#